data_c9f455398cbc54fe1697db64b37e3fc5
#
_entry.id   c9f455398cbc54fe1697db64b37e3fc5
#
_cell.length_a   1.000
_cell.length_b   1.000
_cell.length_c   1.000
_cell.angle_alpha   90.00
_cell.angle_beta   90.00
_cell.angle_gamma   90.00
#
_symmetry.space_group_name_H-M   'P 1'
#
loop_
_entity.id
_entity.type
_entity.pdbx_description
1 polymer ?
#
loop_
_entity_poly.entity_id
_entity_poly.type
_entity_poly.pdbx_seq_one_letter_code
_entity_poly.pdbx_strand_id
1 'polypeptide(L)'
;MLVTGGSRGIGRAIAERFARAGHKVAATSRSGEAPAGVLGVKCDITDAGQIDAAFTQIEEAHGPIEVLVANAGITKDTLVLRMTDDDWQQVIDTNLTGSFRVAKRAVRPMIRGRFGRIIFISSVVGLLGSAGQVNYAASKAGLLGMARSLAREVGSRGITVNVVAPGFIETDMTAELSDELVAGYKKQVPLGRLGVTDDVTAAVEFLASDSAGYISGAQIPVDGGLGMGH
;
A
#
# COMPACT_ATOMS: atom_id res chain seq x y z
N MET A 1 7.23 -4.95 -11.98
CA MET A 1 6.66 -4.38 -10.75
C MET A 1 5.17 -4.73 -10.64
N LEU A 2 4.67 -4.94 -9.44
CA LEU A 2 3.24 -5.17 -9.16
C LEU A 2 2.71 -4.16 -8.13
N VAL A 3 1.56 -3.53 -8.44
CA VAL A 3 0.81 -2.67 -7.52
C VAL A 3 -0.57 -3.28 -7.27
N THR A 4 -0.92 -3.59 -6.03
CA THR A 4 -2.29 -4.03 -5.71
C THR A 4 -3.21 -2.85 -5.47
N GLY A 5 -4.47 -2.94 -5.93
CA GLY A 5 -5.42 -1.82 -5.84
C GLY A 5 -5.03 -0.64 -6.76
N GLY A 6 -4.52 -0.93 -7.96
CA GLY A 6 -3.97 0.08 -8.87
C GLY A 6 -4.97 0.72 -9.84
N SER A 7 -6.28 0.52 -9.66
CA SER A 7 -7.30 1.12 -10.55
C SER A 7 -7.64 2.58 -10.22
N ARG A 8 -7.38 3.04 -9.00
CA ARG A 8 -7.71 4.40 -8.54
C ARG A 8 -6.76 4.92 -7.45
N GLY A 9 -6.85 6.20 -7.14
CA GLY A 9 -6.18 6.86 -6.02
C GLY A 9 -4.65 6.67 -6.02
N ILE A 10 -4.07 6.43 -4.86
CA ILE A 10 -2.62 6.29 -4.65
C ILE A 10 -2.04 5.14 -5.49
N GLY A 11 -2.70 3.97 -5.51
CA GLY A 11 -2.22 2.82 -6.28
C GLY A 11 -2.15 3.09 -7.78
N ARG A 12 -3.13 3.79 -8.34
CA ARG A 12 -3.14 4.23 -9.73
C ARG A 12 -1.98 5.19 -10.01
N ALA A 13 -1.82 6.22 -9.19
CA ALA A 13 -0.75 7.20 -9.36
C ALA A 13 0.64 6.55 -9.33
N ILE A 14 0.87 5.60 -8.42
CA ILE A 14 2.10 4.80 -8.36
C ILE A 14 2.29 4.03 -9.67
N ALA A 15 1.28 3.28 -10.12
CA ALA A 15 1.37 2.47 -11.33
C ALA A 15 1.66 3.33 -12.57
N GLU A 16 0.98 4.47 -12.72
CA GLU A 16 1.19 5.42 -13.82
C GLU A 16 2.60 6.03 -13.82
N ARG A 17 3.12 6.41 -12.64
CA ARG A 17 4.45 7.01 -12.54
C ARG A 17 5.54 6.03 -12.98
N PHE A 18 5.50 4.81 -12.49
CA PHE A 18 6.49 3.80 -12.86
C PHE A 18 6.35 3.37 -14.34
N ALA A 19 5.13 3.31 -14.88
CA ALA A 19 4.94 3.04 -16.31
C ALA A 19 5.51 4.17 -17.18
N ARG A 20 5.28 5.43 -16.81
CA ARG A 20 5.89 6.60 -17.49
C ARG A 20 7.42 6.63 -17.43
N ALA A 21 7.99 6.07 -16.35
CA ALA A 21 9.44 5.91 -16.23
C ALA A 21 10.00 4.71 -17.02
N GLY A 22 9.16 3.99 -17.80
CA GLY A 22 9.57 2.88 -18.65
C GLY A 22 9.64 1.52 -17.97
N HIS A 23 9.17 1.39 -16.74
CA HIS A 23 9.11 0.10 -16.05
C HIS A 23 7.95 -0.77 -16.56
N LYS A 24 8.14 -2.09 -16.56
CA LYS A 24 7.06 -3.05 -16.75
C LYS A 24 6.21 -3.11 -15.48
N VAL A 25 5.00 -2.55 -15.54
CA VAL A 25 4.10 -2.43 -14.40
C VAL A 25 2.84 -3.25 -14.63
N ALA A 26 2.47 -4.04 -13.64
CA ALA A 26 1.15 -4.65 -13.54
C ALA A 26 0.41 -4.06 -12.34
N ALA A 27 -0.90 -3.94 -12.47
CA ALA A 27 -1.79 -3.52 -11.40
C ALA A 27 -2.92 -4.53 -11.23
N THR A 28 -3.23 -4.88 -9.99
CA THR A 28 -4.42 -5.69 -9.72
C THR A 28 -5.56 -4.85 -9.17
N SER A 29 -6.77 -5.21 -9.57
CA SER A 29 -8.02 -4.68 -9.04
C SER A 29 -9.13 -5.73 -9.15
N ARG A 30 -10.23 -5.56 -8.44
CA ARG A 30 -11.39 -6.47 -8.52
C ARG A 30 -12.07 -6.43 -9.90
N SER A 31 -12.00 -5.32 -10.62
CA SER A 31 -12.51 -5.20 -11.99
C SER A 31 -11.50 -5.65 -13.04
N GLY A 32 -10.21 -5.68 -12.74
CA GLY A 32 -9.13 -5.87 -13.70
C GLY A 32 -8.72 -4.58 -14.41
N GLU A 33 -9.35 -3.45 -14.11
CA GLU A 33 -9.01 -2.16 -14.68
C GLU A 33 -7.66 -1.65 -14.19
N ALA A 34 -6.92 -1.02 -15.09
CA ALA A 34 -5.63 -0.39 -14.82
C ALA A 34 -5.46 0.84 -15.72
N PRO A 35 -4.57 1.78 -15.38
CA PRO A 35 -4.26 2.92 -16.22
C PRO A 35 -3.56 2.52 -17.52
N ALA A 36 -3.54 3.42 -18.49
CA ALA A 36 -2.88 3.21 -19.78
C ALA A 36 -1.38 2.87 -19.61
N GLY A 37 -0.90 1.88 -20.35
CA GLY A 37 0.48 1.41 -20.27
C GLY A 37 0.78 0.48 -19.09
N VAL A 38 -0.21 0.12 -18.29
CA VAL A 38 -0.11 -0.81 -17.17
C VAL A 38 -0.90 -2.09 -17.46
N LEU A 39 -0.33 -3.25 -17.21
CA LEU A 39 -1.02 -4.54 -17.33
C LEU A 39 -2.07 -4.66 -16.23
N GLY A 40 -3.35 -4.58 -16.59
CA GLY A 40 -4.46 -4.79 -15.67
C GLY A 40 -4.74 -6.28 -15.45
N VAL A 41 -4.83 -6.71 -14.20
CA VAL A 41 -5.14 -8.10 -13.86
C VAL A 41 -6.24 -8.12 -12.80
N LYS A 42 -7.30 -8.90 -13.06
CA LYS A 42 -8.39 -9.08 -12.10
C LYS A 42 -7.90 -9.94 -10.93
N CYS A 43 -8.04 -9.40 -9.71
CA CYS A 43 -7.67 -10.12 -8.50
C CYS A 43 -8.35 -9.52 -7.27
N ASP A 44 -9.01 -10.35 -6.50
CA ASP A 44 -9.38 -10.07 -5.12
C ASP A 44 -8.27 -10.62 -4.21
N ILE A 45 -7.60 -9.75 -3.46
CA ILE A 45 -6.49 -10.15 -2.59
C ILE A 45 -6.94 -10.91 -1.33
N THR A 46 -8.23 -11.02 -1.10
CA THR A 46 -8.77 -11.89 -0.04
C THR A 46 -8.82 -13.36 -0.46
N ASP A 47 -8.69 -13.64 -1.76
CA ASP A 47 -8.70 -14.98 -2.34
C ASP A 47 -7.28 -15.42 -2.77
N ALA A 48 -6.75 -16.46 -2.11
CA ALA A 48 -5.42 -16.96 -2.38
C ALA A 48 -5.27 -17.55 -3.81
N GLY A 49 -6.32 -18.16 -4.35
CA GLY A 49 -6.31 -18.72 -5.70
C GLY A 49 -6.24 -17.63 -6.77
N GLN A 50 -6.98 -16.54 -6.58
CA GLN A 50 -6.91 -15.38 -7.48
C GLN A 50 -5.53 -14.69 -7.42
N ILE A 51 -4.90 -14.64 -6.23
CA ILE A 51 -3.54 -14.12 -6.10
C ILE A 51 -2.56 -14.99 -6.91
N ASP A 52 -2.58 -16.30 -6.76
CA ASP A 52 -1.68 -17.20 -7.50
C ASP A 52 -1.88 -17.08 -9.02
N ALA A 53 -3.12 -17.05 -9.48
CA ALA A 53 -3.44 -16.86 -10.91
C ALA A 53 -2.95 -15.50 -11.43
N ALA A 54 -3.17 -14.42 -10.68
CA ALA A 54 -2.71 -13.08 -11.06
C ALA A 54 -1.19 -13.00 -11.14
N PHE A 55 -0.46 -13.57 -10.16
CA PHE A 55 0.99 -13.61 -10.20
C PHE A 55 1.50 -14.40 -11.40
N THR A 56 0.91 -15.55 -11.71
CA THR A 56 1.30 -16.36 -12.87
C THR A 56 1.13 -15.57 -14.16
N GLN A 57 -0.03 -14.95 -14.36
CA GLN A 57 -0.29 -14.10 -15.55
C GLN A 57 0.72 -12.94 -15.68
N ILE A 58 1.06 -12.28 -14.57
CA ILE A 58 2.01 -11.17 -14.56
C ILE A 58 3.43 -11.68 -14.85
N GLU A 59 3.84 -12.79 -14.24
CA GLU A 59 5.15 -13.38 -14.42
C GLU A 59 5.37 -13.89 -15.86
N GLU A 60 4.33 -14.42 -16.51
CA GLU A 60 4.35 -14.78 -17.93
C GLU A 60 4.52 -13.56 -18.85
N ALA A 61 3.85 -12.44 -18.55
CA ALA A 61 3.88 -11.25 -19.39
C ALA A 61 5.14 -10.38 -19.17
N HIS A 62 5.58 -10.24 -17.92
CA HIS A 62 6.60 -9.25 -17.53
C HIS A 62 7.87 -9.85 -16.94
N GLY A 63 7.87 -11.15 -16.66
CA GLY A 63 8.92 -11.81 -15.87
C GLY A 63 8.69 -11.68 -14.36
N PRO A 64 9.66 -12.12 -13.54
CA PRO A 64 9.51 -12.17 -12.10
C PRO A 64 9.21 -10.79 -11.49
N ILE A 65 8.38 -10.79 -10.44
CA ILE A 65 8.02 -9.56 -9.74
C ILE A 65 9.13 -9.22 -8.75
N GLU A 66 9.87 -8.17 -9.06
CA GLU A 66 11.01 -7.68 -8.25
C GLU A 66 10.58 -6.58 -7.27
N VAL A 67 9.53 -5.83 -7.59
CA VAL A 67 8.97 -4.76 -6.74
C VAL A 67 7.50 -5.02 -6.52
N LEU A 68 7.10 -5.13 -5.26
CA LEU A 68 5.71 -5.23 -4.83
C LEU A 68 5.31 -4.00 -4.04
N VAL A 69 4.24 -3.34 -4.47
CA VAL A 69 3.52 -2.33 -3.68
C VAL A 69 2.17 -2.90 -3.25
N ALA A 70 2.06 -3.27 -2.00
CA ALA A 70 0.83 -3.76 -1.39
C ALA A 70 0.00 -2.56 -0.91
N ASN A 71 -0.84 -2.05 -1.81
CA ASN A 71 -1.65 -0.83 -1.60
C ASN A 71 -3.14 -1.13 -1.41
N ALA A 72 -3.67 -2.23 -1.97
CA ALA A 72 -5.09 -2.53 -1.88
C ALA A 72 -5.61 -2.49 -0.44
N GLY A 73 -6.72 -1.81 -0.24
CA GLY A 73 -7.35 -1.68 1.08
C GLY A 73 -8.74 -1.07 0.99
N ILE A 74 -9.47 -1.23 2.07
CA ILE A 74 -10.83 -0.69 2.27
C ILE A 74 -10.93 -0.03 3.63
N THR A 75 -11.92 0.84 3.80
CA THR A 75 -12.39 1.33 5.09
C THR A 75 -13.84 0.87 5.31
N LYS A 76 -14.20 0.69 6.57
CA LYS A 76 -15.58 0.52 7.04
C LYS A 76 -15.71 1.26 8.36
N ASP A 77 -15.93 2.55 8.25
CA ASP A 77 -15.86 3.48 9.38
C ASP A 77 -17.18 3.47 10.14
N THR A 78 -17.10 3.11 11.42
CA THR A 78 -18.22 3.15 12.36
C THR A 78 -17.71 3.12 13.80
N LEU A 79 -18.44 3.75 14.72
CA LEU A 79 -18.06 3.74 16.14
C LEU A 79 -18.07 2.30 16.70
N VAL A 80 -17.16 2.00 17.61
CA VAL A 80 -16.91 0.65 18.13
C VAL A 80 -18.18 -0.05 18.65
N LEU A 81 -19.10 0.68 19.27
CA LEU A 81 -20.36 0.10 19.76
C LEU A 81 -21.34 -0.34 18.65
N ARG A 82 -21.11 0.11 17.41
CA ARG A 82 -21.92 -0.25 16.24
C ARG A 82 -21.18 -1.10 15.23
N MET A 83 -19.86 -1.27 15.42
CA MET A 83 -19.03 -2.08 14.53
C MET A 83 -19.39 -3.55 14.71
N THR A 84 -19.77 -4.20 13.62
CA THR A 84 -20.04 -5.64 13.64
C THR A 84 -18.72 -6.42 13.48
N ASP A 85 -18.73 -7.70 13.87
CA ASP A 85 -17.60 -8.61 13.62
C ASP A 85 -17.30 -8.71 12.11
N ASP A 86 -18.33 -8.66 11.25
CA ASP A 86 -18.18 -8.67 9.80
C ASP A 86 -17.47 -7.40 9.29
N ASP A 87 -17.80 -6.22 9.82
CA ASP A 87 -17.11 -4.96 9.46
C ASP A 87 -15.64 -5.00 9.85
N TRP A 88 -15.36 -5.54 11.03
CA TRP A 88 -14.00 -5.78 11.48
C TRP A 88 -13.27 -6.75 10.56
N GLN A 89 -13.84 -7.93 10.34
CA GLN A 89 -13.20 -9.00 9.61
C GLN A 89 -12.92 -8.63 8.15
N GLN A 90 -13.85 -7.95 7.48
CA GLN A 90 -13.65 -7.50 6.08
C GLN A 90 -12.45 -6.57 5.94
N VAL A 91 -12.26 -5.63 6.88
CA VAL A 91 -11.13 -4.71 6.86
C VAL A 91 -9.82 -5.43 7.16
N ILE A 92 -9.80 -6.30 8.17
CA ILE A 92 -8.60 -7.10 8.50
C ILE A 92 -8.24 -8.04 7.35
N ASP A 93 -9.21 -8.74 6.76
CA ASP A 93 -8.96 -9.68 5.67
C ASP A 93 -8.41 -9.00 4.43
N THR A 94 -8.94 -7.83 4.08
CA THR A 94 -8.45 -7.09 2.91
C THR A 94 -7.11 -6.44 3.20
N ASN A 95 -7.03 -5.60 4.25
CA ASN A 95 -5.90 -4.71 4.44
C ASN A 95 -4.65 -5.42 4.97
N LEU A 96 -4.82 -6.39 5.87
CA LEU A 96 -3.72 -7.06 6.56
C LEU A 96 -3.48 -8.47 6.01
N THR A 97 -4.50 -9.32 6.04
CA THR A 97 -4.37 -10.72 5.58
C THR A 97 -4.11 -10.78 4.07
N GLY A 98 -4.80 -9.96 3.28
CA GLY A 98 -4.56 -9.86 1.84
C GLY A 98 -3.14 -9.38 1.52
N SER A 99 -2.67 -8.35 2.21
CA SER A 99 -1.29 -7.86 2.07
C SER A 99 -0.25 -8.94 2.44
N PHE A 100 -0.52 -9.73 3.48
CA PHE A 100 0.32 -10.87 3.84
C PHE A 100 0.36 -11.92 2.72
N ARG A 101 -0.80 -12.31 2.17
CA ARG A 101 -0.89 -13.31 1.09
C ARG A 101 -0.11 -12.87 -0.15
N VAL A 102 -0.26 -11.62 -0.56
CA VAL A 102 0.45 -11.05 -1.70
C VAL A 102 1.95 -11.01 -1.46
N ALA A 103 2.40 -10.54 -0.28
CA ALA A 103 3.81 -10.53 0.09
C ALA A 103 4.41 -11.94 0.13
N LYS A 104 3.72 -12.90 0.74
CA LYS A 104 4.12 -14.31 0.79
C LYS A 104 4.33 -14.90 -0.61
N ARG A 105 3.45 -14.57 -1.58
CA ARG A 105 3.59 -15.03 -2.96
C ARG A 105 4.79 -14.38 -3.66
N ALA A 106 5.04 -13.09 -3.41
CA ALA A 106 6.13 -12.34 -4.02
C ALA A 106 7.52 -12.75 -3.50
N VAL A 107 7.63 -13.10 -2.22
CA VAL A 107 8.92 -13.43 -1.58
C VAL A 107 9.63 -14.61 -2.26
N ARG A 108 8.90 -15.65 -2.71
CA ARG A 108 9.50 -16.84 -3.29
C ARG A 108 10.37 -16.57 -4.54
N PRO A 109 9.90 -15.89 -5.58
CA PRO A 109 10.73 -15.50 -6.72
C PRO A 109 11.82 -14.48 -6.34
N MET A 110 11.56 -13.55 -5.44
CA MET A 110 12.56 -12.57 -4.96
C MET A 110 13.75 -13.25 -4.27
N ILE A 111 13.51 -14.27 -3.44
CA ILE A 111 14.57 -15.07 -2.80
C ILE A 111 15.45 -15.77 -3.86
N ARG A 112 14.86 -16.31 -4.92
CA ARG A 112 15.60 -16.97 -6.01
C ARG A 112 16.46 -15.96 -6.78
N GLY A 113 15.89 -14.78 -7.07
CA GLY A 113 16.56 -13.70 -7.77
C GLY A 113 17.57 -12.93 -6.90
N ARG A 114 17.58 -13.13 -5.57
CA ARG A 114 18.38 -12.39 -4.60
C ARG A 114 18.21 -10.88 -4.71
N PHE A 115 17.02 -10.46 -5.06
CA PHE A 115 16.60 -9.05 -5.17
C PHE A 115 15.11 -8.94 -4.93
N GLY A 116 14.70 -7.91 -4.20
CA GLY A 116 13.29 -7.58 -4.01
C GLY A 116 13.08 -6.28 -3.25
N ARG A 117 11.96 -5.63 -3.54
CA ARG A 117 11.46 -4.45 -2.83
C ARG A 117 10.00 -4.69 -2.49
N ILE A 118 9.67 -4.76 -1.21
CA ILE A 118 8.29 -4.89 -0.73
C ILE A 118 7.93 -3.60 0.02
N ILE A 119 6.88 -2.94 -0.44
CA ILE A 119 6.43 -1.67 0.12
C ILE A 119 4.94 -1.83 0.47
N PHE A 120 4.62 -1.74 1.75
CA PHE A 120 3.24 -1.71 2.23
C PHE A 120 2.76 -0.28 2.32
N ILE A 121 1.56 0.00 1.82
CA ILE A 121 0.91 1.30 2.00
C ILE A 121 0.03 1.22 3.25
N SER A 122 0.51 1.85 4.32
CA SER A 122 -0.20 1.99 5.59
C SER A 122 -1.04 3.26 5.61
N SER A 123 -1.10 3.92 6.74
CA SER A 123 -1.75 5.22 6.96
C SER A 123 -1.23 5.83 8.26
N VAL A 124 -1.26 7.16 8.35
CA VAL A 124 -1.06 7.88 9.60
C VAL A 124 -2.05 7.41 10.68
N VAL A 125 -3.25 6.98 10.30
CA VAL A 125 -4.26 6.42 11.21
C VAL A 125 -3.75 5.16 11.93
N GLY A 126 -2.86 4.39 11.31
CA GLY A 126 -2.19 3.25 11.96
C GLY A 126 -1.23 3.67 13.08
N LEU A 127 -0.82 4.94 13.13
CA LEU A 127 0.02 5.51 14.20
C LEU A 127 -0.81 6.23 15.26
N LEU A 128 -1.70 7.13 14.83
CA LEU A 128 -2.43 8.03 15.70
C LEU A 128 -3.75 7.43 16.21
N GLY A 129 -4.31 6.47 15.49
CA GLY A 129 -5.71 6.09 15.65
C GLY A 129 -6.66 7.12 15.06
N SER A 130 -7.93 6.76 14.95
CA SER A 130 -9.02 7.65 14.55
C SER A 130 -10.34 7.11 15.10
N ALA A 131 -11.18 7.98 15.64
CA ALA A 131 -12.51 7.59 16.09
C ALA A 131 -13.32 7.01 14.93
N GLY A 132 -13.96 5.86 15.14
CA GLY A 132 -14.73 5.15 14.12
C GLY A 132 -13.88 4.25 13.20
N GLN A 133 -12.56 4.19 13.36
CA GLN A 133 -11.65 3.44 12.48
C GLN A 133 -10.82 2.39 13.24
N VAL A 134 -11.36 1.78 14.28
CA VAL A 134 -10.58 0.82 15.09
C VAL A 134 -10.10 -0.38 14.27
N ASN A 135 -10.91 -0.91 13.34
CA ASN A 135 -10.56 -1.97 12.40
C ASN A 135 -9.49 -1.52 11.40
N TYR A 136 -9.66 -0.34 10.82
CA TYR A 136 -8.71 0.24 9.86
C TYR A 136 -7.36 0.55 10.52
N ALA A 137 -7.38 1.23 11.66
CA ALA A 137 -6.17 1.54 12.43
C ALA A 137 -5.40 0.26 12.80
N ALA A 138 -6.08 -0.75 13.34
CA ALA A 138 -5.47 -2.04 13.66
C ALA A 138 -4.85 -2.71 12.44
N SER A 139 -5.57 -2.73 11.30
CA SER A 139 -5.06 -3.33 10.06
C SER A 139 -3.81 -2.62 9.54
N LYS A 140 -3.79 -1.28 9.58
CA LYS A 140 -2.66 -0.47 9.08
C LYS A 140 -1.46 -0.48 10.03
N ALA A 141 -1.69 -0.51 11.34
CA ALA A 141 -0.63 -0.70 12.34
C ALA A 141 0.04 -2.08 12.21
N GLY A 142 -0.75 -3.13 11.96
CA GLY A 142 -0.24 -4.50 11.77
C GLY A 142 0.75 -4.65 10.63
N LEU A 143 0.65 -3.82 9.58
CA LEU A 143 1.58 -3.83 8.44
C LEU A 143 3.03 -3.55 8.86
N LEU A 144 3.25 -2.69 9.87
CA LEU A 144 4.59 -2.40 10.35
C LEU A 144 5.22 -3.61 11.04
N GLY A 145 4.47 -4.30 11.91
CA GLY A 145 4.93 -5.53 12.54
C GLY A 145 5.28 -6.61 11.52
N MET A 146 4.43 -6.77 10.49
CA MET A 146 4.66 -7.69 9.39
C MET A 146 5.89 -7.30 8.57
N ALA A 147 6.06 -6.03 8.23
CA ALA A 147 7.22 -5.54 7.48
C ALA A 147 8.53 -5.81 8.21
N ARG A 148 8.58 -5.54 9.52
CA ARG A 148 9.77 -5.78 10.36
C ARG A 148 10.13 -7.25 10.46
N SER A 149 9.14 -8.14 10.59
CA SER A 149 9.35 -9.59 10.64
C SER A 149 9.89 -10.10 9.29
N LEU A 150 9.24 -9.74 8.19
CA LEU A 150 9.69 -10.11 6.85
C LEU A 150 11.09 -9.56 6.55
N ALA A 151 11.40 -8.31 6.92
CA ALA A 151 12.74 -7.75 6.72
C ALA A 151 13.85 -8.60 7.39
N ARG A 152 13.57 -9.15 8.57
CA ARG A 152 14.51 -10.06 9.27
C ARG A 152 14.64 -11.41 8.57
N GLU A 153 13.56 -11.96 8.02
CA GLU A 153 13.56 -13.26 7.36
C GLU A 153 14.26 -13.24 5.99
N VAL A 154 14.06 -12.15 5.21
CA VAL A 154 14.47 -12.13 3.80
C VAL A 154 15.63 -11.18 3.50
N GLY A 155 16.08 -10.39 4.47
CA GLY A 155 17.13 -9.38 4.28
C GLY A 155 18.44 -9.96 3.76
N SER A 156 18.87 -11.16 4.21
CA SER A 156 20.06 -11.85 3.72
C SER A 156 19.98 -12.25 2.24
N ARG A 157 18.82 -12.07 1.61
CA ARG A 157 18.57 -12.35 0.19
C ARG A 157 18.53 -11.08 -0.67
N GLY A 158 18.95 -9.93 -0.15
CA GLY A 158 18.91 -8.66 -0.88
C GLY A 158 17.50 -8.07 -1.04
N ILE A 159 16.56 -8.48 -0.17
CA ILE A 159 15.17 -8.03 -0.21
C ILE A 159 14.96 -7.00 0.92
N THR A 160 14.46 -5.81 0.58
CA THR A 160 14.03 -4.83 1.56
C THR A 160 12.52 -4.85 1.73
N VAL A 161 12.04 -4.59 2.94
CA VAL A 161 10.61 -4.54 3.26
C VAL A 161 10.34 -3.30 4.09
N ASN A 162 9.54 -2.38 3.55
CA ASN A 162 9.26 -1.08 4.18
C ASN A 162 7.77 -0.74 4.15
N VAL A 163 7.41 0.27 4.91
CA VAL A 163 6.05 0.81 5.00
C VAL A 163 6.07 2.29 4.63
N VAL A 164 5.16 2.71 3.78
CA VAL A 164 4.82 4.13 3.57
C VAL A 164 3.50 4.39 4.30
N ALA A 165 3.45 5.44 5.11
CA ALA A 165 2.28 5.82 5.88
C ALA A 165 1.77 7.20 5.43
N PRO A 166 0.84 7.25 4.45
CA PRO A 166 0.26 8.50 4.01
C PRO A 166 -0.59 9.16 5.11
N GLY A 167 -0.58 10.50 5.14
CA GLY A 167 -1.55 11.30 5.87
C GLY A 167 -2.85 11.50 5.09
N PHE A 168 -3.41 12.70 5.18
CA PHE A 168 -4.57 13.10 4.37
C PHE A 168 -4.12 13.45 2.95
N ILE A 169 -4.44 12.59 1.99
CA ILE A 169 -4.06 12.72 0.58
C ILE A 169 -5.29 13.03 -0.27
N GLU A 170 -5.17 14.04 -1.12
CA GLU A 170 -6.20 14.38 -2.12
C GLU A 170 -6.32 13.24 -3.14
N THR A 171 -7.48 12.59 -3.14
CA THR A 171 -7.85 11.49 -4.04
C THR A 171 -9.33 11.59 -4.36
N ASP A 172 -9.84 10.80 -5.28
CA ASP A 172 -11.28 10.72 -5.55
C ASP A 172 -12.11 10.47 -4.27
N MET A 173 -11.54 9.77 -3.31
CA MET A 173 -12.19 9.46 -2.03
C MET A 173 -12.30 10.69 -1.11
N THR A 174 -11.37 11.62 -1.19
CA THR A 174 -11.37 12.86 -0.40
C THR A 174 -12.07 14.01 -1.11
N ALA A 175 -12.29 13.90 -2.43
CA ALA A 175 -13.00 14.91 -3.23
C ALA A 175 -14.49 15.06 -2.82
N GLU A 176 -15.05 14.06 -2.15
CA GLU A 176 -16.43 14.08 -1.64
C GLU A 176 -16.55 14.74 -0.24
N LEU A 177 -15.43 15.12 0.38
CA LEU A 177 -15.43 15.79 1.69
C LEU A 177 -15.84 17.25 1.55
N SER A 178 -16.57 17.77 2.56
CA SER A 178 -16.93 19.19 2.60
C SER A 178 -15.69 20.08 2.78
N ASP A 179 -15.74 21.30 2.25
CA ASP A 179 -14.65 22.29 2.39
C ASP A 179 -14.30 22.55 3.87
N GLU A 180 -15.27 22.46 4.76
CA GLU A 180 -15.12 22.65 6.19
C GLU A 180 -14.28 21.53 6.84
N LEU A 181 -14.52 20.29 6.45
CA LEU A 181 -13.70 19.13 6.87
C LEU A 181 -12.29 19.21 6.31
N VAL A 182 -12.15 19.55 5.05
CA VAL A 182 -10.83 19.77 4.41
C VAL A 182 -10.04 20.86 5.12
N ALA A 183 -10.68 21.99 5.44
CA ALA A 183 -10.06 23.06 6.21
C ALA A 183 -9.65 22.60 7.63
N GLY A 184 -10.47 21.75 8.26
CA GLY A 184 -10.17 21.13 9.54
C GLY A 184 -8.93 20.25 9.51
N TYR A 185 -8.80 19.41 8.48
CA TYR A 185 -7.61 18.57 8.28
C TYR A 185 -6.36 19.41 7.99
N LYS A 186 -6.45 20.41 7.12
CA LYS A 186 -5.32 21.31 6.81
C LYS A 186 -4.76 22.00 8.06
N LYS A 187 -5.59 22.36 9.03
CA LYS A 187 -5.16 22.96 10.30
C LYS A 187 -4.37 22.01 11.20
N GLN A 188 -4.59 20.68 11.05
CA GLN A 188 -3.89 19.68 11.85
C GLN A 188 -2.52 19.31 11.24
N VAL A 189 -2.35 19.53 9.93
CA VAL A 189 -1.11 19.19 9.22
C VAL A 189 -0.12 20.36 9.36
N PRO A 190 1.08 20.15 9.95
CA PRO A 190 2.09 21.19 10.10
C PRO A 190 2.48 21.91 8.81
N LEU A 191 2.51 21.20 7.67
CA LEU A 191 2.75 21.83 6.36
C LEU A 191 1.56 22.63 5.82
N GLY A 192 0.42 22.68 6.51
CA GLY A 192 -0.74 23.51 6.17
C GLY A 192 -1.50 23.13 4.90
N ARG A 193 -1.21 21.97 4.32
CA ARG A 193 -1.88 21.44 3.12
C ARG A 193 -2.18 19.95 3.25
N LEU A 194 -3.12 19.49 2.46
CA LEU A 194 -3.24 18.04 2.21
C LEU A 194 -2.07 17.60 1.31
N GLY A 195 -1.68 16.34 1.41
CA GLY A 195 -0.77 15.72 0.47
C GLY A 195 -1.48 15.45 -0.87
N VAL A 196 -0.70 15.31 -1.92
CA VAL A 196 -1.18 14.80 -3.22
C VAL A 196 -0.62 13.40 -3.47
N THR A 197 -1.20 12.66 -4.39
CA THR A 197 -0.72 11.30 -4.72
C THR A 197 0.75 11.26 -5.10
N ASP A 198 1.27 12.35 -5.70
CA ASP A 198 2.68 12.48 -6.05
C ASP A 198 3.62 12.54 -4.83
N ASP A 199 3.19 13.12 -3.71
CA ASP A 199 3.97 13.10 -2.46
C ASP A 199 4.22 11.65 -2.01
N VAL A 200 3.19 10.81 -2.06
CA VAL A 200 3.29 9.38 -1.70
C VAL A 200 4.11 8.60 -2.72
N THR A 201 3.88 8.87 -4.00
CA THR A 201 4.54 8.16 -5.10
C THR A 201 6.04 8.39 -5.09
N ALA A 202 6.50 9.60 -4.75
CA ALA A 202 7.94 9.91 -4.62
C ALA A 202 8.62 9.06 -3.52
N ALA A 203 7.97 8.88 -2.38
CA ALA A 203 8.49 8.00 -1.32
C ALA A 203 8.55 6.52 -1.76
N VAL A 204 7.53 6.05 -2.48
CA VAL A 204 7.50 4.69 -3.04
C VAL A 204 8.60 4.50 -4.08
N GLU A 205 8.80 5.47 -4.97
CA GLU A 205 9.87 5.46 -5.98
C GLU A 205 11.25 5.38 -5.35
N PHE A 206 11.50 6.19 -4.34
CA PHE A 206 12.75 6.13 -3.57
C PHE A 206 12.97 4.75 -2.93
N LEU A 207 11.97 4.22 -2.22
CA LEU A 207 12.08 2.91 -1.56
C LEU A 207 12.19 1.73 -2.54
N ALA A 208 11.70 1.87 -3.76
CA ALA A 208 11.83 0.88 -4.83
C ALA A 208 13.20 0.91 -5.52
N SER A 209 13.96 1.99 -5.37
CA SER A 209 15.26 2.20 -6.02
C SER A 209 16.41 1.48 -5.31
N ASP A 210 17.56 1.41 -5.99
CA ASP A 210 18.80 0.89 -5.40
C ASP A 210 19.35 1.81 -4.32
N SER A 211 19.06 3.11 -4.37
CA SER A 211 19.47 4.08 -3.36
C SER A 211 18.89 3.80 -1.97
N ALA A 212 17.76 3.08 -1.90
CA ALA A 212 17.17 2.64 -0.63
C ALA A 212 17.58 1.21 -0.23
N GLY A 213 18.60 0.62 -0.86
CA GLY A 213 19.02 -0.76 -0.64
C GLY A 213 19.45 -1.10 0.80
N TYR A 214 19.73 -0.10 1.64
CA TYR A 214 20.06 -0.29 3.06
C TYR A 214 18.93 0.14 4.02
N ILE A 215 17.74 0.47 3.47
CA ILE A 215 16.56 0.82 4.26
C ILE A 215 15.62 -0.38 4.27
N SER A 216 15.43 -1.00 5.44
CA SER A 216 14.55 -2.16 5.60
C SER A 216 13.94 -2.19 7.00
N GLY A 217 12.65 -2.51 7.10
CA GLY A 217 11.89 -2.49 8.36
C GLY A 217 11.47 -1.07 8.78
N ALA A 218 11.68 -0.08 7.93
CA ALA A 218 11.33 1.31 8.21
C ALA A 218 9.85 1.59 7.91
N GLN A 219 9.31 2.59 8.62
CA GLN A 219 8.06 3.26 8.27
C GLN A 219 8.38 4.69 7.90
N ILE A 220 7.99 5.11 6.72
CA ILE A 220 8.18 6.46 6.19
C ILE A 220 6.81 7.18 6.22
N PRO A 221 6.61 8.13 7.14
CA PRO A 221 5.43 8.99 7.11
C PRO A 221 5.47 9.92 5.89
N VAL A 222 4.36 10.04 5.18
CA VAL A 222 4.16 11.01 4.09
C VAL A 222 2.87 11.76 4.42
N ASP A 223 2.93 12.59 5.44
CA ASP A 223 1.77 13.12 6.15
C ASP A 223 1.87 14.62 6.49
N GLY A 224 2.90 15.29 5.99
CA GLY A 224 3.11 16.71 6.26
C GLY A 224 3.44 17.04 7.71
N GLY A 225 3.91 16.05 8.49
CA GLY A 225 4.26 16.17 9.91
C GLY A 225 3.11 15.86 10.86
N LEU A 226 1.95 15.40 10.36
CA LEU A 226 0.78 15.11 11.19
C LEU A 226 1.06 14.05 12.27
N GLY A 227 1.79 12.98 11.93
CA GLY A 227 2.12 11.88 12.82
C GLY A 227 3.52 11.96 13.44
N MET A 228 4.18 13.13 13.45
CA MET A 228 5.54 13.23 14.01
C MET A 228 5.55 12.95 15.51
N GLY A 229 6.66 12.32 15.97
CA GLY A 229 6.84 11.95 17.38
C GLY A 229 6.46 10.51 17.71
N HIS A 230 6.22 9.67 16.72
CA HIS A 230 5.88 8.25 16.86
C HIS A 230 6.90 7.34 16.17
#